data_770cb56cc0b5e33e3350703f4d52dde6
#
_entry.id   770cb56cc0b5e33e3350703f4d52dde6
#
_cell.length_a   1.000
_cell.length_b   1.000
_cell.length_c   1.000
_cell.angle_alpha   90.00
_cell.angle_beta   90.00
_cell.angle_gamma   90.00
#
_symmetry.space_group_name_H-M   'P 1'
#
loop_
_entity.id
_entity.type
_entity.pdbx_description
1 polymer ?
#
loop_
_entity_poly.entity_id
_entity_poly.type
_entity_poly.pdbx_seq_one_letter_code
_entity_poly.pdbx_strand_id
1 'polypeptide(L)'
;MIIPTKRLLLGALLGLTALPLTAQKVKQVRTLPLLELSTDARSAALGGSHYGEASSSLLYTNPTSLLYGSSQFRGSASARLMGKLEGAEGSLQLYQATAGLRLGERHGLFAGFRYLGGLQYEVVNSQEQSKGSLSPYDYSLDLGYALRLGRLSAYATAGYVQSELGDHSASTATFGLGAFYRSHAEEPSQGFSYLIGAKAQNMSLGFKYAKHERRELYAPVFVGAGGELHYGLSQEHRLSFSAGADVFTYPVNSSSVALHFGGEYSFRRMLAARVGYQYDTSGLQGFSLGLGYHGRRFQLDGAYLAPSTSGANSSLLFTAGLSL
;
A
#
# COMPACT_ATOMS: atom_id res chain seq x y z
N MET A 1 -42.41 -11.90 -12.67
CA MET A 1 -41.54 -13.04 -12.33
C MET A 1 -40.36 -12.45 -11.59
N ILE A 2 -40.41 -12.42 -10.24
CA ILE A 2 -39.40 -11.76 -9.38
C ILE A 2 -38.37 -12.83 -9.02
N ILE A 3 -37.18 -12.74 -9.58
CA ILE A 3 -36.04 -13.62 -9.24
C ILE A 3 -35.52 -13.17 -7.87
N PRO A 4 -35.48 -14.05 -6.87
CA PRO A 4 -35.02 -13.65 -5.53
C PRO A 4 -33.52 -13.38 -5.53
N THR A 5 -33.16 -12.13 -5.32
CA THR A 5 -31.78 -11.58 -5.23
C THR A 5 -30.87 -12.28 -4.21
N LYS A 6 -31.43 -13.07 -3.30
CA LYS A 6 -30.66 -13.85 -2.29
C LYS A 6 -29.81 -15.00 -2.88
N ARG A 7 -30.16 -15.53 -4.06
CA ARG A 7 -29.39 -16.63 -4.68
C ARG A 7 -28.17 -16.16 -5.49
N LEU A 8 -28.16 -14.91 -5.93
CA LEU A 8 -27.04 -14.35 -6.67
C LEU A 8 -25.85 -13.99 -5.75
N LEU A 9 -26.10 -13.56 -4.51
CA LEU A 9 -25.06 -13.27 -3.53
C LEU A 9 -24.35 -14.53 -3.03
N LEU A 10 -25.06 -15.66 -2.91
CA LEU A 10 -24.45 -16.94 -2.49
C LEU A 10 -23.58 -17.56 -3.60
N GLY A 11 -23.94 -17.36 -4.86
CA GLY A 11 -23.17 -17.82 -6.02
C GLY A 11 -21.85 -17.08 -6.21
N ALA A 12 -21.82 -15.79 -5.91
CA ALA A 12 -20.60 -14.98 -5.98
C ALA A 12 -19.60 -15.31 -4.85
N LEU A 13 -20.08 -15.70 -3.67
CA LEU A 13 -19.22 -16.11 -2.55
C LEU A 13 -18.59 -17.51 -2.75
N LEU A 14 -19.29 -18.41 -3.45
CA LEU A 14 -18.80 -19.77 -3.74
C LEU A 14 -17.85 -19.85 -4.94
N GLY A 15 -17.87 -18.85 -5.84
CA GLY A 15 -16.94 -18.77 -6.97
C GLY A 15 -15.52 -18.39 -6.61
N LEU A 16 -15.28 -17.84 -5.42
CA LEU A 16 -13.95 -17.43 -4.92
C LEU A 16 -13.11 -18.58 -4.35
N THR A 17 -13.69 -19.77 -4.16
CA THR A 17 -13.02 -20.90 -3.51
C THR A 17 -12.25 -21.84 -4.44
N ALA A 18 -12.25 -21.60 -5.76
CA ALA A 18 -11.70 -22.53 -6.75
C ALA A 18 -10.44 -22.03 -7.47
N LEU A 19 -9.74 -21.02 -6.94
CA LEU A 19 -8.40 -20.72 -7.45
C LEU A 19 -7.40 -21.76 -6.88
N PRO A 20 -6.67 -22.48 -7.73
CA PRO A 20 -5.68 -23.43 -7.24
C PRO A 20 -4.59 -22.65 -6.47
N LEU A 21 -4.54 -22.86 -5.16
CA LEU A 21 -3.49 -22.38 -4.26
C LEU A 21 -2.18 -23.17 -4.53
N THR A 22 -1.61 -22.98 -5.71
CA THR A 22 -0.26 -23.50 -5.98
C THR A 22 0.73 -22.47 -5.44
N ALA A 23 1.48 -22.85 -4.42
CA ALA A 23 2.60 -22.06 -3.92
C ALA A 23 3.58 -21.80 -5.07
N GLN A 24 3.64 -20.57 -5.55
CA GLN A 24 4.61 -20.15 -6.57
C GLN A 24 5.90 -19.68 -5.87
N LYS A 25 7.04 -19.97 -6.46
CA LYS A 25 8.31 -19.37 -6.03
C LYS A 25 8.35 -17.93 -6.54
N VAL A 26 8.94 -17.02 -5.74
CA VAL A 26 9.22 -15.65 -6.20
C VAL A 26 10.13 -15.74 -7.42
N LYS A 27 9.65 -15.26 -8.56
CA LYS A 27 10.38 -15.29 -9.83
C LYS A 27 11.30 -14.09 -10.00
N GLN A 28 11.03 -13.02 -9.27
CA GLN A 28 11.69 -11.74 -9.46
C GLN A 28 11.63 -10.90 -8.19
N VAL A 29 12.78 -10.36 -7.79
CA VAL A 29 12.89 -9.36 -6.72
C VAL A 29 13.12 -8.00 -7.36
N ARG A 30 12.28 -7.03 -7.00
CA ARG A 30 12.45 -5.63 -7.38
C ARG A 30 13.36 -4.93 -6.39
N THR A 31 14.01 -3.89 -6.84
CA THR A 31 14.86 -3.04 -5.98
C THR A 31 14.02 -2.17 -5.06
N LEU A 32 14.57 -1.75 -3.93
CA LEU A 32 13.93 -0.83 -2.99
C LEU A 32 12.52 -1.28 -2.54
N PRO A 33 12.40 -2.44 -1.86
CA PRO A 33 11.11 -2.96 -1.40
C PRO A 33 10.36 -1.99 -0.48
N LEU A 34 11.04 -1.04 0.15
CA LEU A 34 10.45 0.08 0.88
C LEU A 34 9.35 0.80 0.09
N LEU A 35 9.49 0.91 -1.24
CA LEU A 35 8.57 1.65 -2.11
C LEU A 35 7.35 0.84 -2.56
N GLU A 36 7.37 -0.49 -2.40
CA GLU A 36 6.29 -1.39 -2.82
C GLU A 36 5.42 -1.88 -1.66
N LEU A 37 6.03 -2.04 -0.49
CA LEU A 37 5.35 -2.62 0.66
C LEU A 37 4.24 -1.67 1.14
N SER A 38 3.03 -2.22 1.32
CA SER A 38 1.93 -1.47 1.91
C SER A 38 2.28 -0.97 3.30
N THR A 39 2.09 0.33 3.52
CA THR A 39 2.32 1.04 4.78
C THR A 39 1.03 1.39 5.53
N ASP A 40 -0.12 1.11 4.93
CA ASP A 40 -1.45 1.39 5.48
C ASP A 40 -2.20 0.07 5.73
N ALA A 41 -2.65 -0.14 6.97
CA ALA A 41 -3.29 -1.40 7.35
C ALA A 41 -4.64 -1.61 6.63
N ARG A 42 -5.40 -0.53 6.35
CA ARG A 42 -6.63 -0.66 5.56
C ARG A 42 -6.34 -1.14 4.15
N SER A 43 -5.41 -0.48 3.48
CA SER A 43 -5.00 -0.84 2.11
C SER A 43 -4.45 -2.28 2.07
N ALA A 44 -3.56 -2.64 3.00
CA ALA A 44 -3.01 -3.98 3.10
C ALA A 44 -4.09 -5.05 3.30
N ALA A 45 -5.09 -4.79 4.16
CA ALA A 45 -6.21 -5.69 4.41
C ALA A 45 -7.16 -5.86 3.20
N LEU A 46 -7.12 -4.91 2.25
CA LEU A 46 -7.86 -4.94 0.99
C LEU A 46 -7.00 -5.47 -0.18
N GLY A 47 -6.07 -6.40 0.10
CA GLY A 47 -5.20 -6.99 -0.90
C GLY A 47 -4.12 -6.04 -1.43
N GLY A 48 -3.76 -5.00 -0.68
CA GLY A 48 -2.81 -3.97 -1.10
C GLY A 48 -3.41 -2.90 -2.03
N SER A 49 -4.73 -2.89 -2.23
CA SER A 49 -5.39 -1.87 -3.06
C SER A 49 -5.19 -0.47 -2.47
N HIS A 50 -4.73 0.43 -3.29
CA HIS A 50 -4.44 1.83 -2.94
C HIS A 50 -5.16 2.81 -3.88
N TYR A 51 -6.27 2.36 -4.50
CA TYR A 51 -7.13 3.14 -5.39
C TYR A 51 -8.45 3.56 -4.76
N GLY A 52 -8.67 3.19 -3.51
CA GLY A 52 -9.85 3.54 -2.73
C GLY A 52 -9.67 4.79 -1.86
N GLU A 53 -10.59 4.93 -0.92
CA GLU A 53 -10.48 5.92 0.14
C GLU A 53 -9.27 5.61 1.01
N ALA A 54 -8.49 6.65 1.31
CA ALA A 54 -7.44 6.51 2.30
C ALA A 54 -8.02 6.69 3.70
N SER A 55 -7.70 5.76 4.61
CA SER A 55 -8.11 5.94 6.02
C SER A 55 -7.20 6.94 6.71
N SER A 56 -5.95 6.66 6.88
CA SER A 56 -5.00 7.50 7.61
C SER A 56 -3.68 7.77 6.88
N SER A 57 -3.08 6.79 6.21
CA SER A 57 -1.82 6.95 5.46
C SER A 57 -2.04 7.58 4.09
N LEU A 58 -2.41 8.86 4.07
CA LEU A 58 -2.85 9.56 2.87
C LEU A 58 -1.80 9.55 1.76
N LEU A 59 -0.57 9.97 2.08
CA LEU A 59 0.48 10.22 1.07
C LEU A 59 0.82 8.97 0.25
N TYR A 60 0.82 7.79 0.87
CA TYR A 60 1.22 6.53 0.23
C TYR A 60 0.05 5.72 -0.34
N THR A 61 -1.18 6.17 -0.13
CA THR A 61 -2.39 5.55 -0.68
C THR A 61 -3.11 6.47 -1.66
N ASN A 62 -3.91 7.38 -1.15
CA ASN A 62 -4.65 8.37 -1.93
C ASN A 62 -4.64 9.75 -1.24
N PRO A 63 -3.66 10.62 -1.56
CA PRO A 63 -3.56 11.95 -0.95
C PRO A 63 -4.81 12.80 -1.15
N THR A 64 -5.54 12.59 -2.25
CA THR A 64 -6.72 13.39 -2.56
C THR A 64 -7.89 13.19 -1.59
N SER A 65 -7.90 12.09 -0.80
CA SER A 65 -8.94 11.81 0.19
C SER A 65 -9.03 12.89 1.28
N LEU A 66 -7.95 13.61 1.60
CA LEU A 66 -7.98 14.76 2.52
C LEU A 66 -8.89 15.88 2.05
N LEU A 67 -8.97 16.10 0.74
CA LEU A 67 -9.68 17.23 0.13
C LEU A 67 -11.21 17.08 0.16
N TYR A 68 -11.71 15.88 0.48
CA TYR A 68 -13.14 15.57 0.58
C TYR A 68 -13.63 15.32 2.01
N GLY A 69 -12.70 15.22 2.96
CA GLY A 69 -13.02 15.08 4.38
C GLY A 69 -13.32 16.41 5.06
N SER A 70 -13.82 16.35 6.29
CA SER A 70 -14.04 17.53 7.13
C SER A 70 -12.78 18.04 7.84
N SER A 71 -11.78 17.17 8.02
CA SER A 71 -10.56 17.50 8.77
C SER A 71 -9.63 18.39 7.97
N GLN A 72 -9.05 19.39 8.65
CA GLN A 72 -8.02 20.25 8.06
C GLN A 72 -6.65 19.58 8.11
N PHE A 73 -6.37 18.80 9.14
CA PHE A 73 -5.13 18.06 9.33
C PHE A 73 -5.41 16.57 9.51
N ARG A 74 -4.58 15.73 8.90
CA ARG A 74 -4.51 14.30 9.18
C ARG A 74 -3.06 13.86 9.29
N GLY A 75 -2.75 13.15 10.38
CA GLY A 75 -1.46 12.50 10.59
C GLY A 75 -1.64 11.02 10.82
N SER A 76 -0.64 10.22 10.46
CA SER A 76 -0.61 8.78 10.76
C SER A 76 0.78 8.25 11.01
N ALA A 77 0.84 7.17 11.77
CA ALA A 77 2.02 6.34 11.92
C ALA A 77 1.64 4.87 11.76
N SER A 78 2.52 4.08 11.19
CA SER A 78 2.32 2.64 11.06
C SER A 78 3.60 1.85 11.32
N ALA A 79 3.40 0.59 11.73
CA ALA A 79 4.45 -0.40 11.90
C ALA A 79 4.01 -1.73 11.27
N ARG A 80 4.83 -2.24 10.34
CA ARG A 80 4.67 -3.56 9.75
C ARG A 80 5.79 -4.47 10.22
N LEU A 81 5.43 -5.57 10.84
CA LEU A 81 6.32 -6.58 11.36
C LEU A 81 6.30 -7.79 10.42
N MET A 82 7.45 -8.10 9.81
CA MET A 82 7.59 -9.12 8.78
C MET A 82 8.58 -10.16 9.25
N GLY A 83 8.37 -11.10 10.00
CA GLY A 83 9.17 -12.23 10.41
C GLY A 83 10.68 -12.21 10.12
N LYS A 84 11.37 -13.27 10.49
CA LYS A 84 12.78 -13.46 10.21
C LYS A 84 12.99 -13.91 8.77
N LEU A 85 14.07 -13.47 8.14
CA LEU A 85 14.55 -14.03 6.88
C LEU A 85 15.61 -15.11 7.16
N GLU A 86 15.69 -16.09 6.28
CA GLU A 86 16.70 -17.16 6.38
C GLU A 86 18.11 -16.57 6.30
N GLY A 87 19.00 -16.99 7.21
CA GLY A 87 20.36 -16.51 7.30
C GLY A 87 20.54 -15.12 7.92
N ALA A 88 19.46 -14.50 8.44
CA ALA A 88 19.51 -13.22 9.13
C ALA A 88 19.13 -13.34 10.61
N GLU A 89 19.72 -12.51 11.44
CA GLU A 89 19.26 -12.23 12.79
C GLU A 89 18.27 -11.05 12.76
N GLY A 90 17.43 -10.95 13.79
CA GLY A 90 16.39 -9.93 13.88
C GLY A 90 15.15 -10.24 13.06
N SER A 91 14.37 -9.22 12.74
CA SER A 91 13.16 -9.31 11.90
C SER A 91 13.02 -8.05 11.04
N LEU A 92 12.59 -8.25 9.79
CA LEU A 92 12.34 -7.13 8.88
C LEU A 92 11.15 -6.31 9.37
N GLN A 93 11.33 -5.01 9.45
CA GLN A 93 10.34 -4.06 9.97
C GLN A 93 10.24 -2.86 9.04
N LEU A 94 9.01 -2.42 8.80
CA LEU A 94 8.72 -1.21 8.04
C LEU A 94 7.95 -0.24 8.93
N TYR A 95 8.48 0.95 9.10
CA TYR A 95 7.86 2.05 9.81
C TYR A 95 7.49 3.16 8.84
N GLN A 96 6.39 3.85 9.13
CA GLN A 96 5.93 4.98 8.33
C GLN A 96 5.31 6.03 9.23
N ALA A 97 5.50 7.30 8.86
CA ALA A 97 4.75 8.44 9.36
C ALA A 97 4.34 9.35 8.21
N THR A 98 3.12 9.87 8.24
CA THR A 98 2.66 10.88 7.28
C THR A 98 1.89 11.99 7.97
N ALA A 99 1.93 13.18 7.38
CA ALA A 99 1.10 14.32 7.74
C ALA A 99 0.54 14.94 6.47
N GLY A 100 -0.72 15.37 6.51
CA GLY A 100 -1.41 16.08 5.46
C GLY A 100 -2.13 17.30 6.02
N LEU A 101 -2.00 18.43 5.36
CA LEU A 101 -2.64 19.70 5.70
C LEU A 101 -3.48 20.18 4.52
N ARG A 102 -4.78 20.39 4.73
CA ARG A 102 -5.68 20.98 3.74
C ARG A 102 -5.65 22.50 3.84
N LEU A 103 -5.33 23.15 2.72
CA LEU A 103 -5.30 24.60 2.57
C LEU A 103 -6.54 25.05 1.78
N GLY A 104 -7.52 25.57 2.50
CA GLY A 104 -8.83 25.89 1.93
C GLY A 104 -9.58 24.62 1.48
N GLU A 105 -10.38 24.72 0.43
CA GLU A 105 -11.22 23.61 -0.06
C GLU A 105 -10.58 22.77 -1.17
N ARG A 106 -9.51 23.27 -1.78
CA ARG A 106 -8.99 22.72 -3.04
C ARG A 106 -7.57 22.18 -2.95
N HIS A 107 -6.78 22.59 -1.97
CA HIS A 107 -5.34 22.31 -1.92
C HIS A 107 -4.98 21.46 -0.72
N GLY A 108 -4.05 20.54 -0.89
CA GLY A 108 -3.49 19.72 0.18
C GLY A 108 -1.98 19.63 0.04
N LEU A 109 -1.27 19.76 1.17
CA LEU A 109 0.17 19.55 1.28
C LEU A 109 0.41 18.32 2.15
N PHE A 110 1.41 17.55 1.82
CA PHE A 110 1.75 16.30 2.50
C PHE A 110 3.24 16.17 2.71
N ALA A 111 3.60 15.56 3.84
CA ALA A 111 4.94 15.10 4.12
C ALA A 111 4.88 13.66 4.64
N GLY A 112 5.92 12.88 4.36
CA GLY A 112 6.00 11.50 4.79
C GLY A 112 7.42 11.01 4.98
N PHE A 113 7.53 9.99 5.81
CA PHE A 113 8.75 9.26 6.10
C PHE A 113 8.48 7.77 6.12
N ARG A 114 9.38 6.98 5.55
CA ARG A 114 9.38 5.52 5.65
C ARG A 114 10.77 5.03 6.00
N TYR A 115 10.84 3.94 6.74
CA TYR A 115 12.05 3.24 7.10
C TYR A 115 11.83 1.73 7.05
N LEU A 116 12.68 1.01 6.36
CA LEU A 116 12.70 -0.45 6.26
C LEU A 116 14.06 -0.96 6.74
N GLY A 117 14.08 -1.84 7.73
CA GLY A 117 15.32 -2.37 8.30
C GLY A 117 15.04 -3.42 9.38
N GLY A 118 16.03 -3.66 10.24
CA GLY A 118 15.90 -4.54 11.41
C GLY A 118 16.45 -5.95 11.18
N LEU A 119 17.07 -6.23 10.03
CA LEU A 119 17.83 -7.45 9.77
C LEU A 119 19.31 -7.23 10.04
N GLN A 120 19.99 -8.27 10.49
CA GLN A 120 21.42 -8.30 10.67
C GLN A 120 21.98 -9.60 10.11
N TYR A 121 23.00 -9.50 9.27
CA TYR A 121 23.69 -10.63 8.67
C TYR A 121 25.11 -10.70 9.21
N GLU A 122 25.55 -11.90 9.61
CA GLU A 122 26.95 -12.11 9.95
C GLU A 122 27.79 -12.20 8.67
N VAL A 123 28.86 -11.42 8.62
CA VAL A 123 29.84 -11.47 7.52
C VAL A 123 30.96 -12.41 7.91
N VAL A 124 31.12 -13.51 7.19
CA VAL A 124 32.18 -14.50 7.40
C VAL A 124 33.19 -14.48 6.25
N ASN A 125 34.45 -14.80 6.55
CA ASN A 125 35.45 -15.01 5.51
C ASN A 125 35.40 -16.43 4.95
N SER A 126 36.26 -16.75 3.98
CA SER A 126 36.38 -18.09 3.40
C SER A 126 36.82 -19.19 4.38
N GLN A 127 37.20 -18.84 5.59
CA GLN A 127 37.60 -19.72 6.69
C GLN A 127 36.52 -19.77 7.79
N GLU A 128 35.29 -19.30 7.50
CA GLU A 128 34.14 -19.26 8.43
C GLU A 128 34.38 -18.41 9.69
N GLN A 129 35.36 -17.50 9.65
CA GLN A 129 35.60 -16.58 10.76
C GLN A 129 34.76 -15.31 10.58
N SER A 130 34.09 -14.87 11.65
CA SER A 130 33.33 -13.63 11.67
C SER A 130 34.21 -12.41 11.39
N LYS A 131 33.78 -11.57 10.46
CA LYS A 131 34.38 -10.28 10.13
C LYS A 131 33.52 -9.09 10.53
N GLY A 132 32.44 -9.34 11.23
CA GLY A 132 31.49 -8.32 11.65
C GLY A 132 30.08 -8.61 11.19
N SER A 133 29.22 -7.62 11.28
CA SER A 133 27.82 -7.74 10.90
C SER A 133 27.43 -6.65 9.90
N LEU A 134 26.46 -6.99 9.03
CA LEU A 134 25.86 -6.11 8.04
C LEU A 134 24.40 -5.89 8.39
N SER A 135 23.98 -4.65 8.55
CA SER A 135 22.60 -4.27 8.86
C SER A 135 22.01 -3.39 7.75
N PRO A 136 21.45 -3.96 6.70
CA PRO A 136 20.88 -3.20 5.59
C PRO A 136 19.62 -2.43 6.02
N TYR A 137 19.46 -1.22 5.51
CA TYR A 137 18.25 -0.44 5.69
C TYR A 137 17.99 0.51 4.53
N ASP A 138 16.71 0.83 4.34
CA ASP A 138 16.25 1.84 3.40
C ASP A 138 15.44 2.89 4.16
N TYR A 139 15.51 4.16 3.74
CA TYR A 139 14.54 5.16 4.18
C TYR A 139 14.12 6.08 3.03
N SER A 140 12.95 6.70 3.15
CA SER A 140 12.49 7.74 2.24
C SER A 140 11.93 8.94 2.98
N LEU A 141 12.15 10.13 2.39
CA LEU A 141 11.51 11.39 2.75
C LEU A 141 10.68 11.84 1.55
N ASP A 142 9.40 12.04 1.77
CA ASP A 142 8.45 12.26 0.68
C ASP A 142 7.62 13.53 0.93
N LEU A 143 7.40 14.31 -0.12
CA LEU A 143 6.51 15.47 -0.14
C LEU A 143 5.42 15.24 -1.19
N GLY A 144 4.24 15.81 -0.95
CA GLY A 144 3.12 15.70 -1.87
C GLY A 144 2.29 16.96 -1.92
N TYR A 145 1.66 17.17 -3.07
CA TYR A 145 0.67 18.21 -3.27
C TYR A 145 -0.55 17.61 -3.97
N ALA A 146 -1.75 17.94 -3.51
CA ALA A 146 -3.00 17.53 -4.12
C ALA A 146 -3.90 18.73 -4.42
N LEU A 147 -4.66 18.61 -5.52
CA LEU A 147 -5.59 19.63 -6.01
C LEU A 147 -6.97 18.99 -6.27
N ARG A 148 -8.04 19.64 -5.79
CA ARG A 148 -9.43 19.27 -6.05
C ARG A 148 -10.05 20.17 -7.10
N LEU A 149 -10.65 19.57 -8.12
CA LEU A 149 -11.40 20.21 -9.21
C LEU A 149 -12.83 19.63 -9.25
N GLY A 150 -13.65 19.98 -8.26
CA GLY A 150 -14.98 19.43 -8.10
C GLY A 150 -14.97 17.95 -7.69
N ARG A 151 -15.40 17.06 -8.59
CA ARG A 151 -15.36 15.60 -8.41
C ARG A 151 -14.05 14.96 -8.87
N LEU A 152 -13.29 15.67 -9.68
CA LEU A 152 -11.95 15.28 -10.09
C LEU A 152 -10.94 15.82 -9.10
N SER A 153 -9.91 15.05 -8.80
CA SER A 153 -8.76 15.47 -8.01
C SER A 153 -7.49 14.85 -8.56
N ALA A 154 -6.39 15.54 -8.39
CA ALA A 154 -5.08 15.06 -8.83
C ALA A 154 -4.04 15.33 -7.75
N TYR A 155 -2.93 14.63 -7.81
CA TYR A 155 -1.79 14.86 -6.92
C TYR A 155 -0.46 14.59 -7.63
N ALA A 156 0.59 15.17 -7.08
CA ALA A 156 1.97 14.88 -7.42
C ALA A 156 2.77 14.66 -6.14
N THR A 157 3.76 13.79 -6.20
CA THR A 157 4.69 13.51 -5.10
C THR A 157 6.13 13.57 -5.60
N ALA A 158 7.03 13.97 -4.70
CA ALA A 158 8.48 13.91 -4.90
C ALA A 158 9.10 13.31 -3.63
N GLY A 159 10.06 12.40 -3.79
CA GLY A 159 10.70 11.72 -2.68
C GLY A 159 12.21 11.63 -2.88
N TYR A 160 12.92 11.54 -1.76
CA TYR A 160 14.32 11.16 -1.69
C TYR A 160 14.39 9.80 -1.01
N VAL A 161 15.10 8.86 -1.62
CA VAL A 161 15.31 7.51 -1.10
C VAL A 161 16.79 7.28 -0.91
N GLN A 162 17.14 6.78 0.26
CA GLN A 162 18.48 6.30 0.61
C GLN A 162 18.42 4.83 0.93
N SER A 163 19.38 4.06 0.42
CA SER A 163 19.54 2.65 0.71
C SER A 163 20.98 2.38 1.13
N GLU A 164 21.13 1.68 2.25
CA GLU A 164 22.41 1.32 2.84
C GLU A 164 22.58 -0.20 2.82
N LEU A 165 23.67 -0.65 2.24
CA LEU A 165 24.04 -2.06 2.14
C LEU A 165 25.50 -2.23 2.58
N GLY A 166 25.74 -2.23 3.90
CA GLY A 166 27.06 -2.27 4.50
C GLY A 166 27.87 -1.04 4.20
N ASP A 167 29.03 -1.24 3.55
CA ASP A 167 29.94 -0.16 3.17
C ASP A 167 29.51 0.57 1.88
N HIS A 168 28.37 0.16 1.29
CA HIS A 168 27.86 0.73 0.07
C HIS A 168 26.52 1.41 0.31
N SER A 169 26.39 2.63 -0.19
CA SER A 169 25.14 3.38 -0.14
C SER A 169 24.71 3.84 -1.53
N ALA A 170 23.42 3.99 -1.70
CA ALA A 170 22.84 4.52 -2.92
C ALA A 170 21.66 5.42 -2.61
N SER A 171 21.49 6.47 -3.41
CA SER A 171 20.34 7.36 -3.25
C SER A 171 19.73 7.71 -4.60
N THR A 172 18.43 8.00 -4.60
CA THR A 172 17.72 8.44 -5.78
C THR A 172 16.56 9.36 -5.42
N ALA A 173 16.18 10.21 -6.36
CA ALA A 173 14.92 10.94 -6.29
C ALA A 173 13.82 10.12 -6.95
N THR A 174 12.62 10.16 -6.37
CA THR A 174 11.42 9.50 -6.91
C THR A 174 10.31 10.53 -7.14
N PHE A 175 9.49 10.27 -8.15
CA PHE A 175 8.35 11.10 -8.49
C PHE A 175 7.12 10.23 -8.67
N GLY A 176 5.96 10.80 -8.35
CA GLY A 176 4.68 10.14 -8.54
C GLY A 176 3.60 11.15 -8.92
N LEU A 177 2.60 10.68 -9.66
CA LEU A 177 1.41 11.46 -9.96
C LEU A 177 0.20 10.54 -10.03
N GLY A 178 -0.98 11.11 -9.81
CA GLY A 178 -2.23 10.37 -9.91
C GLY A 178 -3.43 11.29 -9.98
N ALA A 179 -4.54 10.74 -10.47
CA ALA A 179 -5.80 11.41 -10.56
C ALA A 179 -6.94 10.48 -10.14
N PHE A 180 -7.95 11.05 -9.47
CA PHE A 180 -9.11 10.33 -8.97
C PHE A 180 -10.40 11.06 -9.33
N TYR A 181 -11.43 10.29 -9.64
CA TYR A 181 -12.78 10.78 -9.87
C TYR A 181 -13.74 10.13 -8.89
N ARG A 182 -14.60 10.93 -8.26
CA ARG A 182 -15.65 10.51 -7.35
C ARG A 182 -17.03 10.72 -7.97
N SER A 183 -17.90 9.73 -7.78
CA SER A 183 -19.30 9.86 -8.22
C SER A 183 -20.04 10.96 -7.46
N HIS A 184 -19.68 11.21 -6.19
CA HIS A 184 -20.26 12.20 -5.30
C HIS A 184 -19.16 12.97 -4.55
N ALA A 185 -19.35 14.27 -4.34
CA ALA A 185 -18.43 15.09 -3.55
C ALA A 185 -18.47 14.70 -2.07
N GLU A 186 -19.68 14.39 -1.58
CA GLU A 186 -19.92 13.80 -0.25
C GLU A 186 -20.48 12.40 -0.44
N GLU A 187 -20.02 11.46 0.36
CA GLU A 187 -20.44 10.07 0.26
C GLU A 187 -21.86 9.90 0.82
N PRO A 188 -22.82 9.38 0.01
CA PRO A 188 -24.17 9.18 0.46
C PRO A 188 -24.25 8.11 1.58
N SER A 189 -25.18 8.28 2.50
CA SER A 189 -25.40 7.32 3.58
C SER A 189 -26.07 6.02 3.09
N GLN A 190 -26.80 6.09 1.99
CA GLN A 190 -27.50 4.98 1.35
C GLN A 190 -27.30 5.02 -0.17
N GLY A 191 -27.36 3.83 -0.80
CA GLY A 191 -27.17 3.69 -2.23
C GLY A 191 -25.71 3.55 -2.65
N PHE A 192 -25.45 3.76 -3.92
CA PHE A 192 -24.14 3.55 -4.53
C PHE A 192 -23.33 4.83 -4.64
N SER A 193 -22.04 4.72 -4.31
CA SER A 193 -21.03 5.69 -4.68
C SER A 193 -19.76 4.97 -5.12
N TYR A 194 -18.93 5.62 -5.90
CA TYR A 194 -17.66 5.06 -6.34
C TYR A 194 -16.56 6.11 -6.46
N LEU A 195 -15.35 5.61 -6.31
CA LEU A 195 -14.09 6.30 -6.53
C LEU A 195 -13.29 5.48 -7.52
N ILE A 196 -12.81 6.10 -8.59
CA ILE A 196 -11.90 5.48 -9.56
C ILE A 196 -10.67 6.35 -9.73
N GLY A 197 -9.53 5.76 -9.99
CA GLY A 197 -8.30 6.52 -10.17
C GLY A 197 -7.24 5.78 -10.97
N ALA A 198 -6.28 6.54 -11.43
CA ALA A 198 -5.08 6.05 -12.07
C ALA A 198 -3.87 6.80 -11.53
N LYS A 199 -2.71 6.12 -11.48
CA LYS A 199 -1.46 6.71 -11.01
C LYS A 199 -0.25 6.08 -11.67
N ALA A 200 0.83 6.87 -11.72
CA ALA A 200 2.18 6.43 -12.00
C ALA A 200 3.05 6.79 -10.79
N GLN A 201 3.80 5.83 -10.27
CA GLN A 201 4.54 5.99 -9.03
C GLN A 201 5.97 5.49 -9.16
N ASN A 202 6.82 5.98 -8.27
CA ASN A 202 8.21 5.59 -8.14
C ASN A 202 9.04 5.83 -9.40
N MET A 203 8.64 6.76 -10.27
CA MET A 203 9.49 7.22 -11.37
C MET A 203 10.77 7.76 -10.75
N SER A 204 11.92 7.15 -11.07
CA SER A 204 13.20 7.47 -10.41
C SER A 204 14.29 7.79 -11.39
N LEU A 205 15.27 8.53 -10.92
CA LEU A 205 16.57 8.62 -11.57
C LEU A 205 17.32 7.31 -11.32
N GLY A 206 18.18 6.90 -12.26
CA GLY A 206 19.06 5.73 -12.08
C GLY A 206 20.00 5.93 -10.90
N PHE A 207 20.29 4.85 -10.18
CA PHE A 207 21.22 4.86 -9.04
C PHE A 207 22.15 3.64 -9.05
N LYS A 208 23.26 3.73 -8.31
CA LYS A 208 24.28 2.69 -8.21
C LYS A 208 24.82 2.66 -6.78
N TYR A 209 25.08 1.46 -6.25
CA TYR A 209 25.74 1.30 -4.94
C TYR A 209 27.26 1.51 -5.02
N ALA A 210 27.88 1.21 -6.17
CA ALA A 210 29.31 1.44 -6.38
C ALA A 210 29.55 2.25 -7.66
N LYS A 211 30.56 3.15 -7.62
CA LYS A 211 30.91 4.02 -8.78
C LYS A 211 31.29 3.22 -10.04
N HIS A 212 31.83 2.01 -9.88
CA HIS A 212 32.27 1.15 -10.99
C HIS A 212 31.22 0.14 -11.45
N GLU A 213 30.02 0.18 -10.87
CA GLU A 213 28.92 -0.67 -11.31
C GLU A 213 28.49 -0.29 -12.72
N ARG A 214 28.51 -1.28 -13.65
CA ARG A 214 28.12 -1.06 -15.04
C ARG A 214 26.61 -0.89 -15.22
N ARG A 215 25.81 -1.46 -14.31
CA ARG A 215 24.35 -1.48 -14.39
C ARG A 215 23.76 -0.43 -13.46
N GLU A 216 22.93 0.45 -14.01
CA GLU A 216 22.08 1.32 -13.23
C GLU A 216 20.86 0.56 -12.73
N LEU A 217 20.49 0.80 -11.47
CA LEU A 217 19.27 0.34 -10.85
C LEU A 217 18.24 1.47 -10.86
N TYR A 218 16.98 1.11 -10.84
CA TYR A 218 15.86 2.05 -10.77
C TYR A 218 14.87 1.58 -9.71
N ALA A 219 14.09 2.49 -9.16
CA ALA A 219 12.98 2.15 -8.28
C ALA A 219 11.93 1.29 -9.02
N PRO A 220 11.04 0.61 -8.28
CA PRO A 220 9.96 -0.19 -8.86
C PRO A 220 8.86 0.71 -9.45
N VAL A 221 9.13 1.24 -10.65
CA VAL A 221 8.20 2.10 -11.37
C VAL A 221 6.95 1.31 -11.77
N PHE A 222 5.78 1.82 -11.43
CA PHE A 222 4.53 1.23 -11.90
C PHE A 222 3.55 2.28 -12.41
N VAL A 223 2.68 1.84 -13.31
CA VAL A 223 1.49 2.54 -13.77
C VAL A 223 0.31 1.65 -13.46
N GLY A 224 -0.74 2.21 -12.88
CA GLY A 224 -1.88 1.41 -12.51
C GLY A 224 -3.17 2.20 -12.43
N ALA A 225 -4.27 1.46 -12.37
CA ALA A 225 -5.61 1.99 -12.22
C ALA A 225 -6.47 1.06 -11.35
N GLY A 226 -7.49 1.63 -10.74
CA GLY A 226 -8.40 0.88 -9.90
C GLY A 226 -9.47 1.77 -9.30
N GLY A 227 -10.18 1.22 -8.32
CA GLY A 227 -11.21 1.99 -7.64
C GLY A 227 -11.85 1.23 -6.50
N GLU A 228 -12.80 1.91 -5.89
CA GLU A 228 -13.61 1.39 -4.79
C GLU A 228 -15.07 1.73 -5.04
N LEU A 229 -15.93 0.73 -4.89
CA LEU A 229 -17.38 0.84 -4.94
C LEU A 229 -17.93 0.73 -3.52
N HIS A 230 -18.79 1.65 -3.13
CA HIS A 230 -19.46 1.65 -1.85
C HIS A 230 -20.96 1.44 -2.04
N TYR A 231 -21.54 0.64 -1.17
CA TYR A 231 -22.98 0.42 -1.11
C TYR A 231 -23.48 0.59 0.32
N GLY A 232 -24.15 1.71 0.58
CA GLY A 232 -24.84 1.97 1.84
C GLY A 232 -26.12 1.14 1.92
N LEU A 233 -26.12 0.08 2.75
CA LEU A 233 -27.29 -0.74 3.03
C LEU A 233 -28.29 0.01 3.92
N SER A 234 -27.77 0.80 4.86
CA SER A 234 -28.52 1.68 5.75
C SER A 234 -27.58 2.79 6.26
N GLN A 235 -28.08 3.65 7.16
CA GLN A 235 -27.23 4.65 7.79
C GLN A 235 -26.09 4.06 8.63
N GLU A 236 -26.26 2.82 9.11
CA GLU A 236 -25.30 2.14 9.98
C GLU A 236 -24.43 1.10 9.24
N HIS A 237 -24.91 0.54 8.12
CA HIS A 237 -24.29 -0.59 7.45
C HIS A 237 -23.83 -0.23 6.05
N ARG A 238 -22.56 -0.44 5.75
CA ARG A 238 -21.98 -0.22 4.43
C ARG A 238 -21.09 -1.39 4.02
N LEU A 239 -21.19 -1.73 2.74
CA LEU A 239 -20.26 -2.62 2.05
C LEU A 239 -19.39 -1.80 1.09
N SER A 240 -18.12 -2.15 0.99
CA SER A 240 -17.20 -1.58 0.02
C SER A 240 -16.46 -2.69 -0.69
N PHE A 241 -16.20 -2.51 -1.99
CA PHE A 241 -15.43 -3.44 -2.82
C PHE A 241 -14.35 -2.64 -3.53
N SER A 242 -13.11 -3.04 -3.39
CA SER A 242 -11.96 -2.44 -4.06
C SER A 242 -11.36 -3.40 -5.08
N ALA A 243 -10.93 -2.86 -6.21
CA ALA A 243 -10.15 -3.57 -7.21
C ALA A 243 -9.12 -2.63 -7.82
N GLY A 244 -7.96 -3.19 -8.20
CA GLY A 244 -6.90 -2.43 -8.84
C GLY A 244 -5.91 -3.33 -9.56
N ALA A 245 -5.17 -2.73 -10.50
CA ALA A 245 -4.11 -3.38 -11.23
C ALA A 245 -2.93 -2.42 -11.40
N ASP A 246 -1.73 -2.92 -11.11
CA ASP A 246 -0.46 -2.23 -11.27
C ASP A 246 0.42 -2.98 -12.26
N VAL A 247 0.94 -2.27 -13.23
CA VAL A 247 1.91 -2.79 -14.20
C VAL A 247 3.27 -2.20 -13.85
N PHE A 248 4.17 -3.04 -13.36
CA PHE A 248 5.55 -2.66 -13.11
C PHE A 248 6.34 -2.68 -14.41
N THR A 249 6.98 -1.57 -14.73
CA THR A 249 7.67 -1.36 -16.00
C THR A 249 9.18 -1.54 -15.90
N TYR A 250 9.70 -1.68 -14.68
CA TYR A 250 11.12 -1.91 -14.46
C TYR A 250 11.34 -3.12 -13.52
N PRO A 251 12.35 -3.95 -13.78
CA PRO A 251 13.30 -3.92 -14.92
C PRO A 251 12.62 -4.21 -16.26
N VAL A 252 13.04 -3.51 -17.30
CA VAL A 252 12.38 -3.46 -18.63
C VAL A 252 12.11 -4.84 -19.27
N ASN A 253 12.94 -5.83 -18.98
CA ASN A 253 12.81 -7.18 -19.55
C ASN A 253 12.00 -8.15 -18.64
N SER A 254 11.38 -7.64 -17.60
CA SER A 254 10.67 -8.45 -16.62
C SER A 254 9.51 -7.68 -15.98
N SER A 255 8.67 -7.08 -16.84
CA SER A 255 7.43 -6.46 -16.40
C SER A 255 6.55 -7.47 -15.67
N SER A 256 5.95 -7.04 -14.59
CA SER A 256 5.00 -7.83 -13.81
C SER A 256 3.71 -7.07 -13.58
N VAL A 257 2.63 -7.80 -13.36
CA VAL A 257 1.31 -7.26 -13.09
C VAL A 257 0.89 -7.69 -11.70
N ALA A 258 0.53 -6.73 -10.86
CA ALA A 258 -0.10 -6.98 -9.58
C ALA A 258 -1.59 -6.65 -9.67
N LEU A 259 -2.43 -7.57 -9.21
CA LEU A 259 -3.88 -7.40 -9.10
C LEU A 259 -4.27 -7.37 -7.63
N HIS A 260 -5.16 -6.48 -7.28
CA HIS A 260 -5.61 -6.22 -5.93
C HIS A 260 -7.13 -6.33 -5.86
N PHE A 261 -7.62 -7.11 -4.91
CA PHE A 261 -9.06 -7.27 -4.65
C PHE A 261 -9.33 -7.18 -3.16
N GLY A 262 -10.39 -6.47 -2.78
CA GLY A 262 -10.74 -6.32 -1.38
C GLY A 262 -12.23 -6.13 -1.16
N GLY A 263 -12.68 -6.54 0.03
CA GLY A 263 -14.01 -6.30 0.54
C GLY A 263 -13.96 -5.75 1.95
N GLU A 264 -14.77 -4.74 2.24
CA GLU A 264 -14.91 -4.13 3.56
C GLU A 264 -16.39 -4.09 3.93
N TYR A 265 -16.69 -4.54 5.14
CA TYR A 265 -17.94 -4.25 5.81
C TYR A 265 -17.70 -3.26 6.91
N SER A 266 -18.45 -2.16 6.95
CA SER A 266 -18.36 -1.17 8.02
C SER A 266 -19.70 -0.98 8.74
N PHE A 267 -19.61 -0.91 10.07
CA PHE A 267 -20.72 -0.67 10.97
C PHE A 267 -20.59 0.72 11.60
N ARG A 268 -21.63 1.54 11.46
CA ARG A 268 -21.71 2.93 11.94
C ARG A 268 -20.56 3.82 11.48
N ARG A 269 -19.85 3.43 10.40
CA ARG A 269 -18.60 4.05 9.93
C ARG A 269 -17.51 4.08 11.01
N MET A 270 -17.68 3.30 12.09
CA MET A 270 -16.75 3.22 13.22
C MET A 270 -15.98 1.91 13.26
N LEU A 271 -16.65 0.80 13.02
CA LEU A 271 -16.01 -0.52 13.02
C LEU A 271 -15.96 -1.04 11.60
N ALA A 272 -14.84 -1.62 11.23
CA ALA A 272 -14.65 -2.22 9.91
C ALA A 272 -14.03 -3.61 10.00
N ALA A 273 -14.52 -4.54 9.19
CA ALA A 273 -13.91 -5.84 8.95
C ALA A 273 -13.58 -5.95 7.46
N ARG A 274 -12.40 -6.48 7.14
CA ARG A 274 -11.85 -6.49 5.77
C ARG A 274 -11.27 -7.83 5.42
N VAL A 275 -11.37 -8.16 4.14
CA VAL A 275 -10.71 -9.30 3.52
C VAL A 275 -10.17 -8.85 2.17
N GLY A 276 -8.99 -9.35 1.81
CA GLY A 276 -8.37 -9.02 0.53
C GLY A 276 -7.56 -10.16 -0.05
N TYR A 277 -7.24 -10.02 -1.31
CA TYR A 277 -6.36 -10.91 -2.04
C TYR A 277 -5.51 -10.11 -3.01
N GLN A 278 -4.21 -10.39 -3.00
CA GLN A 278 -3.24 -9.88 -3.96
C GLN A 278 -2.72 -11.01 -4.81
N TYR A 279 -2.64 -10.77 -6.12
CA TYR A 279 -1.98 -11.64 -7.08
C TYR A 279 -0.92 -10.84 -7.83
N ASP A 280 0.30 -11.35 -7.91
CA ASP A 280 1.38 -10.71 -8.68
C ASP A 280 2.08 -11.77 -9.52
N THR A 281 2.26 -11.48 -10.80
CA THR A 281 2.93 -12.37 -11.76
C THR A 281 4.41 -12.60 -11.43
N SER A 282 5.02 -11.75 -10.58
CA SER A 282 6.35 -11.99 -9.98
C SER A 282 6.37 -13.13 -8.97
N GLY A 283 5.20 -13.63 -8.56
CA GLY A 283 5.03 -14.72 -7.61
C GLY A 283 4.62 -14.26 -6.20
N LEU A 284 4.50 -12.96 -5.95
CA LEU A 284 4.00 -12.42 -4.68
C LEU A 284 2.47 -12.46 -4.69
N GLN A 285 1.89 -13.38 -3.93
CA GLN A 285 0.45 -13.52 -3.82
C GLN A 285 0.05 -13.90 -2.40
N GLY A 286 -1.16 -13.55 -1.99
CA GLY A 286 -1.63 -13.89 -0.65
C GLY A 286 -2.96 -13.28 -0.29
N PHE A 287 -3.50 -13.79 0.81
CA PHE A 287 -4.70 -13.28 1.44
C PHE A 287 -4.35 -12.26 2.52
N SER A 288 -5.29 -11.38 2.78
CA SER A 288 -5.21 -10.43 3.89
C SER A 288 -6.53 -10.34 4.63
N LEU A 289 -6.43 -10.09 5.92
CA LEU A 289 -7.56 -9.84 6.82
C LEU A 289 -7.28 -8.57 7.59
N GLY A 290 -8.32 -7.84 7.97
CA GLY A 290 -8.13 -6.63 8.78
C GLY A 290 -9.34 -6.24 9.57
N LEU A 291 -9.06 -5.49 10.64
CA LEU A 291 -10.05 -4.85 11.49
C LEU A 291 -9.70 -3.37 11.61
N GLY A 292 -10.72 -2.53 11.76
CA GLY A 292 -10.55 -1.09 11.93
C GLY A 292 -11.51 -0.51 12.93
N TYR A 293 -11.03 0.49 13.67
CA TYR A 293 -11.83 1.37 14.51
C TYR A 293 -11.61 2.82 14.08
N HIS A 294 -12.66 3.50 13.69
CA HIS A 294 -12.63 4.88 13.19
C HIS A 294 -13.49 5.77 14.09
N GLY A 295 -12.86 6.39 15.08
CA GLY A 295 -13.47 7.40 15.92
C GLY A 295 -13.47 8.78 15.26
N ARG A 296 -13.99 9.78 15.95
CA ARG A 296 -14.06 11.15 15.41
C ARG A 296 -12.69 11.78 15.09
N ARG A 297 -11.70 11.53 15.96
CA ARG A 297 -10.35 12.10 15.84
C ARG A 297 -9.27 11.04 15.66
N PHE A 298 -9.50 9.83 16.17
CA PHE A 298 -8.52 8.75 16.17
C PHE A 298 -9.01 7.59 15.31
N GLN A 299 -8.09 6.99 14.59
CA GLN A 299 -8.31 5.80 13.78
C GLN A 299 -7.26 4.76 14.13
N LEU A 300 -7.66 3.51 14.25
CA LEU A 300 -6.78 2.38 14.50
C LEU A 300 -7.16 1.26 13.55
N ASP A 301 -6.22 0.83 12.73
CA ASP A 301 -6.39 -0.25 11.79
C ASP A 301 -5.31 -1.32 12.02
N GLY A 302 -5.71 -2.59 11.95
CA GLY A 302 -4.81 -3.73 12.00
C GLY A 302 -5.04 -4.64 10.80
N ALA A 303 -3.96 -5.18 10.23
CA ALA A 303 -4.02 -6.14 9.14
C ALA A 303 -3.06 -7.31 9.37
N TYR A 304 -3.51 -8.50 9.00
CA TYR A 304 -2.70 -9.71 8.89
C TYR A 304 -2.60 -10.09 7.42
N LEU A 305 -1.37 -10.27 6.93
CA LEU A 305 -1.08 -10.67 5.56
C LEU A 305 -0.51 -12.08 5.58
N ALA A 306 -1.18 -12.98 4.88
CA ALA A 306 -0.82 -14.38 4.74
C ALA A 306 -0.39 -14.66 3.29
N PRO A 307 0.92 -14.59 2.96
CA PRO A 307 1.39 -14.90 1.62
C PRO A 307 1.16 -16.38 1.32
N SER A 308 0.76 -16.66 0.08
CA SER A 308 0.65 -18.03 -0.46
C SER A 308 1.92 -18.45 -1.20
N THR A 309 2.94 -17.59 -1.21
CA THR A 309 4.22 -17.81 -1.90
C THR A 309 5.16 -18.57 -0.96
N SER A 310 5.80 -19.61 -1.48
CA SER A 310 6.79 -20.38 -0.72
C SER A 310 7.99 -19.51 -0.33
N GLY A 311 8.39 -19.55 0.94
CA GLY A 311 9.50 -18.77 1.49
C GLY A 311 9.13 -17.32 1.87
N ALA A 312 7.89 -16.89 1.66
CA ALA A 312 7.43 -15.60 2.13
C ALA A 312 6.80 -15.70 3.52
N ASN A 313 7.17 -14.79 4.42
CA ASN A 313 6.64 -14.75 5.78
C ASN A 313 5.35 -13.95 5.87
N SER A 314 4.45 -14.38 6.74
CA SER A 314 3.29 -13.57 7.12
C SER A 314 3.73 -12.31 7.84
N SER A 315 2.89 -11.29 7.80
CA SER A 315 3.18 -10.01 8.46
C SER A 315 1.97 -9.42 9.14
N LEU A 316 2.23 -8.67 10.21
CA LEU A 316 1.25 -7.86 10.91
C LEU A 316 1.53 -6.39 10.62
N LEU A 317 0.50 -5.64 10.29
CA LEU A 317 0.59 -4.20 10.05
C LEU A 317 -0.44 -3.48 10.91
N PHE A 318 0.01 -2.49 11.64
CA PHE A 318 -0.82 -1.61 12.45
C PHE A 318 -0.68 -0.18 11.96
N THR A 319 -1.78 0.54 11.90
CA THR A 319 -1.81 1.96 11.55
C THR A 319 -2.64 2.72 12.58
N ALA A 320 -2.09 3.79 13.11
CA ALA A 320 -2.79 4.76 13.94
C ALA A 320 -2.88 6.11 13.21
N GLY A 321 -4.03 6.72 13.23
CA GLY A 321 -4.31 8.01 12.58
C GLY A 321 -4.95 9.02 13.52
N LEU A 322 -4.66 10.29 13.28
CA LEU A 322 -5.22 11.46 13.95
C LEU A 322 -5.81 12.40 12.90
N SER A 323 -7.01 12.91 13.18
CA SER A 323 -7.72 13.88 12.33
C SER A 323 -8.16 15.09 13.17
N LEU A 324 -7.77 16.31 12.73
CA LEU A 324 -8.08 17.58 13.39
C LEU A 324 -8.76 18.57 12.43
#